data_50b6b226f0b5e25fd4ea04c88e6dfe98
#
_entry.id   50b6b226f0b5e25fd4ea04c88e6dfe98
#
_cell.length_a   1.000
_cell.length_b   1.000
_cell.length_c   1.000
_cell.angle_alpha   90.00
_cell.angle_beta   90.00
_cell.angle_gamma   90.00
#
_symmetry.space_group_name_H-M   'P 1'
#
loop_
_entity.id
_entity.type
_entity.pdbx_description
1 polymer ?
#
loop_
_entity_poly.entity_id
_entity_poly.type
_entity_poly.pdbx_seq_one_letter_code
_entity_poly.pdbx_strand_id
1 'polypeptide(L)'
;MRKVVSSKDGTASLADTNGYYVGGKTGTAESYGNKKNRINTFISIFPSNRPKYTLFVMLENPKINKELIYNYRGIKTKAPYNTSGWNSVYVAGKIIKKIGPILAIKNNEFTGQHVVKKTN
;
A
#
# COMPACT_ATOMS: atom_id res chain seq x y z
N MET A 1 -7.49 -10.38 1.48
CA MET A 1 -6.56 -9.27 1.18
C MET A 1 -7.02 -7.92 1.75
N ARG A 2 -8.31 -7.53 1.61
CA ARG A 2 -8.77 -6.25 2.17
C ARG A 2 -8.59 -6.16 3.69
N LYS A 3 -8.95 -7.17 4.44
CA LYS A 3 -8.81 -7.19 5.91
C LYS A 3 -7.37 -6.99 6.40
N VAL A 4 -6.37 -7.41 5.65
CA VAL A 4 -4.96 -7.21 5.99
C VAL A 4 -4.62 -5.72 6.05
N VAL A 5 -5.29 -4.92 5.23
CA VAL A 5 -5.11 -3.47 5.16
C VAL A 5 -6.06 -2.73 6.09
N SER A 6 -7.33 -3.12 6.12
CA SER A 6 -8.39 -2.33 6.78
C SER A 6 -8.69 -2.75 8.22
N SER A 7 -8.39 -3.99 8.62
CA SER A 7 -8.76 -4.46 9.96
C SER A 7 -7.81 -3.93 11.03
N LYS A 8 -8.30 -3.89 12.28
CA LYS A 8 -7.53 -3.45 13.43
C LYS A 8 -6.24 -4.28 13.63
N ASP A 9 -6.31 -5.56 13.33
CA ASP A 9 -5.20 -6.50 13.48
C ASP A 9 -4.42 -6.72 12.18
N GLY A 10 -4.76 -5.96 11.14
CA GLY A 10 -4.09 -6.06 9.84
C GLY A 10 -2.67 -5.51 9.85
N THR A 11 -1.76 -6.20 9.18
CA THR A 11 -0.34 -5.83 9.13
C THR A 11 -0.01 -4.75 8.12
N ALA A 12 -0.96 -4.35 7.28
CA ALA A 12 -0.72 -3.45 6.15
C ALA A 12 -1.55 -2.16 6.20
N SER A 13 -1.84 -1.66 7.39
CA SER A 13 -2.69 -0.48 7.57
C SER A 13 -2.09 0.80 6.97
N LEU A 14 -0.77 0.91 6.87
CA LEU A 14 -0.11 2.07 6.27
C LEU A 14 -0.35 2.20 4.75
N ALA A 15 -0.86 1.15 4.10
CA ALA A 15 -1.27 1.20 2.70
C ALA A 15 -2.76 1.55 2.53
N ASP A 16 -3.51 1.70 3.61
CA ASP A 16 -4.93 2.04 3.53
C ASP A 16 -5.09 3.48 3.04
N THR A 17 -5.33 3.61 1.76
CA THR A 17 -5.52 4.90 1.10
C THR A 17 -6.99 5.11 0.85
N ASN A 18 -7.54 6.15 1.47
CA ASN A 18 -8.96 6.46 1.41
C ASN A 18 -9.45 6.59 -0.04
N GLY A 19 -10.55 5.92 -0.35
CA GLY A 19 -11.16 5.93 -1.67
C GLY A 19 -10.64 4.88 -2.66
N TYR A 20 -9.54 4.18 -2.34
CA TYR A 20 -8.94 3.21 -3.29
C TYR A 20 -9.20 1.75 -2.95
N TYR A 21 -9.76 1.46 -1.79
CA TYR A 21 -10.09 0.08 -1.38
C TYR A 21 -8.91 -0.88 -1.52
N VAL A 22 -7.76 -0.46 -1.01
CA VAL A 22 -6.54 -1.26 -1.11
C VAL A 22 -6.68 -2.56 -0.34
N GLY A 23 -6.37 -3.66 -0.98
CA GLY A 23 -6.18 -4.97 -0.36
C GLY A 23 -4.76 -5.45 -0.63
N GLY A 24 -4.22 -6.28 0.23
CA GLY A 24 -2.85 -6.75 0.00
C GLY A 24 -2.41 -7.86 0.92
N LYS A 25 -1.16 -8.26 0.73
CA LYS A 25 -0.47 -9.26 1.55
C LYS A 25 0.98 -8.89 1.72
N THR A 26 1.44 -8.91 2.95
CA THR A 26 2.85 -8.70 3.30
C THR A 26 3.63 -10.01 3.18
N GLY A 27 4.90 -9.87 2.88
CA GLY A 27 5.86 -10.96 2.94
C GLY A 27 7.18 -10.47 3.51
N THR A 28 7.81 -11.30 4.32
CA THR A 28 9.16 -11.06 4.84
C THR A 28 9.94 -12.34 4.65
N ALA A 29 11.05 -12.25 3.92
CA ALA A 29 11.95 -13.36 3.70
C ALA A 29 13.37 -12.97 4.15
N GLU A 30 14.13 -13.95 4.56
CA GLU A 30 15.57 -13.80 4.80
C GLU A 30 16.34 -14.19 3.54
N SER A 31 17.36 -13.41 3.21
CA SER A 31 18.21 -13.71 2.07
C SER A 31 19.01 -14.98 2.33
N TYR A 32 19.12 -15.82 1.30
CA TYR A 32 19.86 -17.08 1.37
C TYR A 32 21.33 -16.81 1.70
N GLY A 33 21.83 -17.44 2.75
CA GLY A 33 23.25 -17.36 3.14
C GLY A 33 23.63 -16.20 4.07
N ASN A 34 22.76 -15.22 4.28
CA ASN A 34 23.02 -14.14 5.24
C ASN A 34 21.73 -13.75 5.98
N LYS A 35 21.59 -14.26 7.20
CA LYS A 35 20.40 -14.02 8.05
C LYS A 35 20.19 -12.55 8.43
N LYS A 36 21.17 -11.67 8.18
CA LYS A 36 21.04 -10.24 8.45
C LYS A 36 20.32 -9.48 7.33
N ASN A 37 20.28 -10.04 6.13
CA ASN A 37 19.62 -9.41 5.01
C ASN A 37 18.17 -9.89 4.93
N ARG A 38 17.26 -8.94 4.88
CA ARG A 38 15.83 -9.20 4.77
C ARG A 38 15.28 -8.67 3.46
N ILE A 39 14.32 -9.38 2.91
CA ILE A 39 13.53 -8.93 1.78
C ILE A 39 12.11 -8.74 2.27
N ASN A 40 11.66 -7.51 2.27
CA ASN A 40 10.31 -7.14 2.67
C ASN A 40 9.47 -6.82 1.44
N THR A 41 8.34 -7.50 1.31
CA THR A 41 7.48 -7.37 0.16
C THR A 41 6.06 -7.00 0.56
N PHE A 42 5.38 -6.30 -0.32
CA PHE A 42 3.96 -6.09 -0.24
C PHE A 42 3.36 -6.16 -1.64
N ILE A 43 2.44 -7.06 -1.82
CA ILE A 43 1.62 -7.10 -3.03
C ILE A 43 0.25 -6.54 -2.70
N SER A 44 -0.22 -5.60 -3.51
CA SER A 44 -1.51 -4.97 -3.33
C SER A 44 -2.35 -5.03 -4.59
N ILE A 45 -3.65 -5.03 -4.39
CA ILE A 45 -4.65 -4.86 -5.45
C ILE A 45 -5.56 -3.70 -5.07
N PHE A 46 -5.99 -2.94 -6.07
CA PHE A 46 -6.93 -1.87 -5.82
C PHE A 46 -7.78 -1.56 -7.08
N PRO A 47 -9.07 -1.32 -6.91
CA PRO A 47 -9.85 -1.59 -5.70
C PRO A 47 -9.97 -3.09 -5.41
N SER A 48 -9.91 -3.51 -4.15
CA SER A 48 -9.92 -4.94 -3.78
C SER A 48 -11.26 -5.63 -4.05
N ASN A 49 -12.35 -4.87 -4.07
CA ASN A 49 -13.70 -5.38 -4.38
C ASN A 49 -13.93 -5.56 -5.89
N ARG A 50 -13.16 -4.87 -6.72
CA ARG A 50 -13.20 -4.98 -8.18
C ARG A 50 -11.80 -4.69 -8.73
N PRO A 51 -10.86 -5.64 -8.61
CA PRO A 51 -9.45 -5.39 -8.90
C PRO A 51 -9.21 -4.92 -10.32
N LYS A 52 -8.51 -3.82 -10.45
CA LYS A 52 -8.05 -3.24 -11.74
C LYS A 52 -6.55 -3.16 -11.82
N TYR A 53 -5.88 -2.93 -10.70
CA TYR A 53 -4.45 -2.70 -10.62
C TYR A 53 -3.82 -3.59 -9.58
N THR A 54 -2.61 -4.00 -9.85
CA THR A 54 -1.72 -4.67 -8.90
C THR A 54 -0.46 -3.85 -8.75
N LEU A 55 -0.07 -3.59 -7.52
CA LEU A 55 1.21 -2.97 -7.18
C LEU A 55 2.00 -3.92 -6.30
N PHE A 56 3.21 -4.23 -6.73
CA PHE A 56 4.17 -5.03 -5.97
C PHE A 56 5.35 -4.16 -5.57
N VAL A 57 5.65 -4.12 -4.28
CA VAL A 57 6.81 -3.42 -3.73
C VAL A 57 7.72 -4.44 -3.06
N MET A 58 8.97 -4.47 -3.46
CA MET A 58 10.00 -5.31 -2.86
C MET A 58 11.16 -4.41 -2.43
N LEU A 59 11.55 -4.53 -1.18
CA LEU A 59 12.68 -3.82 -0.61
C LEU A 59 13.70 -4.85 -0.10
N GLU A 60 14.88 -4.79 -0.68
CA GLU A 60 16.00 -5.62 -0.24
C GLU A 60 16.79 -4.88 0.83
N ASN A 61 17.01 -5.56 1.95
CA ASN A 61 17.75 -5.04 3.09
C ASN A 61 17.31 -3.62 3.52
N PRO A 62 16.00 -3.37 3.69
CA PRO A 62 15.54 -2.05 4.11
C PRO A 62 16.05 -1.72 5.52
N LYS A 63 16.31 -0.45 5.74
CA LYS A 63 16.70 0.07 7.05
C LYS A 63 15.57 0.89 7.65
N ILE A 64 15.41 0.82 8.97
CA ILE A 64 14.47 1.67 9.69
C ILE A 64 14.97 3.11 9.66
N ASN A 65 14.12 4.04 9.25
CA ASN A 65 14.34 5.46 9.49
C ASN A 65 13.80 5.82 10.86
N LYS A 66 14.68 6.01 11.82
CA LYS A 66 14.34 6.32 13.22
C LYS A 66 13.72 7.72 13.40
N GLU A 67 13.89 8.59 12.44
CA GLU A 67 13.35 9.95 12.46
C GLU A 67 11.94 10.04 11.87
N LEU A 68 11.53 9.04 11.07
CA LEU A 68 10.25 9.05 10.40
C LEU A 68 9.11 8.74 11.36
N ILE A 69 8.12 9.63 11.38
CA ILE A 69 6.90 9.48 12.16
C ILE A 69 5.79 9.05 11.21
N TYR A 70 5.17 7.92 11.53
CA TYR A 70 4.05 7.37 10.80
C TYR A 70 2.74 7.77 11.46
N ASN A 71 1.73 8.00 10.64
CA ASN A 71 0.35 8.03 11.13
C ASN A 71 -0.22 6.61 11.05
N TYR A 72 -0.15 5.89 12.14
CA TYR A 72 -0.65 4.53 12.24
C TYR A 72 -2.02 4.55 12.90
N ARG A 73 -3.07 4.45 12.07
CA ARG A 73 -4.47 4.44 12.54
C ARG A 73 -4.85 5.65 13.41
N GLY A 74 -4.39 6.83 12.99
CA GLY A 74 -4.64 8.07 13.74
C GLY A 74 -3.65 8.34 14.86
N ILE A 75 -2.74 7.42 15.16
CA ILE A 75 -1.70 7.58 16.17
C ILE A 75 -0.36 7.84 15.50
N LYS A 76 0.30 8.93 15.89
CA LYS A 76 1.65 9.23 15.42
C LYS A 76 2.66 8.39 16.19
N THR A 77 3.44 7.59 15.49
CA THR A 77 4.42 6.68 16.09
C THR A 77 5.61 6.45 15.17
N LYS A 78 6.71 6.03 15.75
CA LYS A 78 7.88 5.55 15.01
C LYS A 78 7.74 4.05 14.73
N ALA A 79 8.44 3.55 13.70
CA ALA A 79 8.45 2.12 13.42
C ALA A 79 9.11 1.35 14.58
N PRO A 80 8.39 0.41 15.21
CA PRO A 80 8.94 -0.35 16.33
C PRO A 80 9.95 -1.40 15.91
N TYR A 81 9.86 -1.88 14.67
CA TYR A 81 10.73 -2.92 14.12
C TYR A 81 10.73 -2.89 12.58
N ASN A 82 11.70 -3.58 12.00
CA ASN A 82 11.92 -3.60 10.56
C ASN A 82 11.14 -4.75 9.92
N THR A 83 9.88 -4.51 9.60
CA THR A 83 9.02 -5.47 8.90
C THR A 83 8.32 -4.80 7.70
N SER A 84 7.78 -5.63 6.82
CA SER A 84 7.05 -5.19 5.63
C SER A 84 5.95 -4.17 5.96
N GLY A 85 5.27 -4.34 7.10
CA GLY A 85 4.20 -3.43 7.54
C GLY A 85 4.65 -1.99 7.75
N TRP A 86 5.93 -1.77 8.05
CA TRP A 86 6.50 -0.46 8.34
C TRP A 86 7.36 0.09 7.20
N ASN A 87 7.65 -0.69 6.17
CA ASN A 87 8.45 -0.22 5.03
C ASN A 87 7.79 -0.46 3.67
N SER A 88 7.75 -1.67 3.13
CA SER A 88 7.17 -1.92 1.80
C SER A 88 5.70 -1.53 1.72
N VAL A 89 4.93 -1.74 2.79
CA VAL A 89 3.53 -1.30 2.89
C VAL A 89 3.43 0.23 2.87
N TYR A 90 4.28 0.90 3.61
CA TYR A 90 4.33 2.36 3.65
C TYR A 90 4.67 2.95 2.27
N VAL A 91 5.67 2.39 1.60
CA VAL A 91 6.04 2.81 0.24
C VAL A 91 4.88 2.60 -0.74
N ALA A 92 4.23 1.43 -0.67
CA ALA A 92 3.07 1.15 -1.51
C ALA A 92 1.93 2.16 -1.29
N GLY A 93 1.62 2.48 -0.03
CA GLY A 93 0.62 3.49 0.30
C GLY A 93 0.96 4.88 -0.27
N LYS A 94 2.22 5.28 -0.20
CA LYS A 94 2.70 6.53 -0.80
C LYS A 94 2.56 6.53 -2.31
N ILE A 95 2.90 5.42 -2.97
CA ILE A 95 2.77 5.27 -4.42
C ILE A 95 1.30 5.35 -4.82
N ILE A 96 0.42 4.56 -4.18
CA ILE A 96 -1.02 4.54 -4.49
C ILE A 96 -1.63 5.94 -4.33
N LYS A 97 -1.26 6.65 -3.27
CA LYS A 97 -1.73 8.01 -3.03
C LYS A 97 -1.34 8.97 -4.17
N LYS A 98 -0.16 8.78 -4.75
CA LYS A 98 0.31 9.62 -5.87
C LYS A 98 -0.29 9.22 -7.21
N ILE A 99 -0.33 7.92 -7.52
CA ILE A 99 -0.81 7.45 -8.82
C ILE A 99 -2.33 7.31 -8.88
N GLY A 100 -2.97 7.14 -7.74
CA GLY A 100 -4.41 6.93 -7.67
C GLY A 100 -5.23 7.97 -8.41
N PRO A 101 -5.01 9.28 -8.20
CA PRO A 101 -5.72 10.32 -8.97
C PRO A 101 -5.49 10.23 -10.47
N ILE A 102 -4.27 9.89 -10.91
CA ILE A 102 -3.94 9.73 -12.34
C ILE A 102 -4.70 8.55 -12.94
N LEU A 103 -4.74 7.43 -12.22
CA LEU A 103 -5.47 6.23 -12.66
C LEU A 103 -6.98 6.44 -12.64
N ALA A 104 -7.49 7.16 -11.65
CA ALA A 104 -8.91 7.52 -11.57
C ALA A 104 -9.31 8.46 -12.72
N ILE A 105 -8.46 9.42 -13.09
CA ILE A 105 -8.68 10.28 -14.24
C ILE A 105 -8.73 9.47 -15.53
N LYS A 106 -7.81 8.53 -15.74
CA LYS A 106 -7.84 7.60 -16.89
C LYS A 106 -9.10 6.76 -16.91
N ASN A 107 -9.54 6.26 -15.77
CA ASN A 107 -10.79 5.53 -15.67
C ASN A 107 -11.99 6.41 -15.94
N ASN A 108 -11.96 7.65 -15.50
CA ASN A 108 -13.01 8.64 -15.77
C ASN A 108 -13.02 9.07 -17.23
N GLU A 109 -11.89 9.09 -17.91
CA GLU A 109 -11.85 9.29 -19.37
C GLU A 109 -12.53 8.14 -20.12
N PHE A 110 -12.34 6.89 -19.68
CA PHE A 110 -13.04 5.72 -20.24
C PHE A 110 -14.52 5.71 -19.91
N THR A 111 -14.90 6.22 -18.76
CA THR A 111 -16.30 6.42 -18.33
C THR A 111 -16.73 7.88 -18.42
N GLY A 112 -15.81 8.79 -18.76
CA GLY A 112 -15.98 10.23 -18.70
C GLY A 112 -17.06 10.75 -19.64
N GLN A 113 -17.18 10.18 -20.81
CA GLN A 113 -18.28 10.46 -21.73
C GLN A 113 -19.64 10.08 -21.13
N HIS A 114 -19.66 9.06 -20.30
CA HIS A 114 -20.84 8.64 -19.58
C HIS A 114 -21.22 9.58 -18.44
N VAL A 115 -20.23 10.08 -17.71
CA VAL A 115 -20.41 11.02 -16.59
C VAL A 115 -20.79 12.41 -17.12
N VAL A 116 -20.12 12.88 -18.18
CA VAL A 116 -20.42 14.18 -18.83
C VAL A 116 -21.84 14.17 -19.42
N LYS A 117 -22.25 13.06 -20.04
CA LYS A 117 -23.62 12.91 -20.56
C LYS A 117 -24.69 12.87 -19.47
N LYS A 118 -24.34 12.50 -18.24
CA LYS A 118 -25.27 12.49 -17.08
C LYS A 118 -25.37 13.85 -16.38
N THR A 119 -24.36 14.68 -16.51
CA THR A 119 -24.33 16.02 -15.90
C THR A 119 -24.86 17.13 -16.82
N ASN A 120 -25.03 16.81 -18.07
CA ASN A 120 -25.64 17.68 -19.06
C ASN A 120 -27.07 17.21 -19.39
#